data_bcb84c033740e49041847d46afabc7db
#
_entry.id   bcb84c033740e49041847d46afabc7db
#
_cell.length_a   1.000
_cell.length_b   1.000
_cell.length_c   1.000
_cell.angle_alpha   90.00
_cell.angle_beta   90.00
_cell.angle_gamma   90.00
#
_symmetry.space_group_name_H-M   'P 1'
#
loop_
_entity.id
_entity.type
_entity.pdbx_description
1 polymer ?
#
loop_
_entity_poly.entity_id
_entity_poly.type
_entity_poly.pdbx_seq_one_letter_code
_entity_poly.pdbx_strand_id
1 'polypeptide(L)'
;QRDCRVVLVDLVDRVLPTMAAPLSAAAAAHLEGAGVELQLGHKVDSIAPGRVCLVGSAGGQQLEAATICWTAGVRASRLGGLLSERTGCAVDRGGRLVVSPDFSIPNYPDIRAVGDLCSYSHTTDGKTLPGTAGPAVQAGGWVARDILAGLTGETIAPFRWQDLGTMAVIGPWYAVADFRGVHLTGLAGWVVWALAHLAFIPDTENRIALFSKWMWQIATRQRTALLITGRPDQHLGVDVGLFRAERPDLLEGPVETPT
;
A
#
# COMPACT_ATOMS: atom_id res chain seq x y z
N GLN A 1 -11.49 13.56 23.20
CA GLN A 1 -11.56 13.28 21.76
C GLN A 1 -12.24 14.39 20.94
N ARG A 2 -12.86 15.40 21.58
CA ARG A 2 -13.59 16.47 20.86
C ARG A 2 -12.71 17.57 20.29
N ASP A 3 -11.43 17.60 20.63
CA ASP A 3 -10.50 18.66 20.25
C ASP A 3 -9.46 18.23 19.20
N CYS A 4 -9.59 17.04 18.62
CA CYS A 4 -8.68 16.56 17.58
C CYS A 4 -9.31 16.76 16.20
N ARG A 5 -8.77 17.70 15.44
CA ARG A 5 -9.08 17.91 14.03
C ARG A 5 -8.25 16.95 13.20
N VAL A 6 -8.88 16.15 12.36
CA VAL A 6 -8.22 15.23 11.42
C VAL A 6 -8.51 15.71 9.99
N VAL A 7 -7.45 15.94 9.22
CA VAL A 7 -7.56 16.37 7.82
C VAL A 7 -6.91 15.32 6.93
N LEU A 8 -7.64 14.81 5.96
CA LEU A 8 -7.14 13.95 4.90
C LEU A 8 -6.92 14.79 3.64
N VAL A 9 -5.68 14.79 3.14
CA VAL A 9 -5.30 15.53 1.94
C VAL A 9 -5.00 14.54 0.83
N ASP A 10 -5.55 14.76 -0.36
CA ASP A 10 -5.21 13.98 -1.56
C ASP A 10 -5.16 14.88 -2.80
N LEU A 11 -4.26 14.54 -3.73
CA LEU A 11 -4.11 15.24 -5.01
C LEU A 11 -5.32 15.05 -5.93
N VAL A 12 -5.96 13.89 -5.84
CA VAL A 12 -7.13 13.55 -6.66
C VAL A 12 -8.42 14.10 -6.04
N ASP A 13 -9.46 14.20 -6.85
CA ASP A 13 -10.75 14.81 -6.51
C ASP A 13 -11.68 13.90 -5.70
N ARG A 14 -11.26 12.65 -5.42
CA ARG A 14 -12.05 11.68 -4.65
C ARG A 14 -11.16 10.71 -3.87
N VAL A 15 -11.65 10.23 -2.73
CA VAL A 15 -10.99 9.16 -1.99
C VAL A 15 -11.12 7.84 -2.76
N LEU A 16 -10.14 6.93 -2.60
CA LEU A 16 -10.12 5.62 -3.26
C LEU A 16 -10.35 5.71 -4.79
N PRO A 17 -9.53 6.46 -5.53
CA PRO A 17 -9.78 6.76 -6.95
C PRO A 17 -9.80 5.51 -7.85
N THR A 18 -9.20 4.42 -7.42
CA THR A 18 -9.17 3.12 -8.14
C THR A 18 -10.44 2.31 -7.98
N MET A 19 -11.31 2.65 -7.02
CA MET A 19 -12.57 1.97 -6.79
C MET A 19 -13.73 2.62 -7.57
N ALA A 20 -14.83 1.91 -7.72
CA ALA A 20 -16.04 2.44 -8.36
C ALA A 20 -16.55 3.70 -7.64
N ALA A 21 -17.08 4.66 -8.40
CA ALA A 21 -17.52 5.95 -7.86
C ALA A 21 -18.51 5.85 -6.67
N PRO A 22 -19.48 4.93 -6.66
CA PRO A 22 -20.38 4.77 -5.50
C PRO A 22 -19.64 4.34 -4.22
N LEU A 23 -18.59 3.51 -4.33
CA LEU A 23 -17.78 3.08 -3.18
C LEU A 23 -16.91 4.21 -2.66
N SER A 24 -16.32 5.00 -3.57
CA SER A 24 -15.57 6.20 -3.23
C SER A 24 -16.46 7.21 -2.47
N ALA A 25 -17.69 7.46 -2.96
CA ALA A 25 -18.65 8.34 -2.32
C ALA A 25 -19.07 7.83 -0.93
N ALA A 26 -19.32 6.52 -0.79
CA ALA A 26 -19.66 5.90 0.49
C ALA A 26 -18.50 6.01 1.51
N ALA A 27 -17.26 5.84 1.05
CA ALA A 27 -16.06 6.02 1.88
C ALA A 27 -15.91 7.47 2.34
N ALA A 28 -16.07 8.45 1.43
CA ALA A 28 -16.02 9.87 1.76
C ALA A 28 -17.08 10.24 2.82
N ALA A 29 -18.33 9.87 2.59
CA ALA A 29 -19.42 10.15 3.52
C ALA A 29 -19.18 9.53 4.90
N HIS A 30 -18.60 8.34 4.97
CA HIS A 30 -18.24 7.72 6.25
C HIS A 30 -17.13 8.47 6.98
N LEU A 31 -16.08 8.91 6.27
CA LEU A 31 -14.99 9.69 6.83
C LEU A 31 -15.48 11.05 7.36
N GLU A 32 -16.28 11.76 6.59
CA GLU A 32 -16.88 13.04 6.99
C GLU A 32 -17.81 12.85 8.19
N GLY A 33 -18.63 11.81 8.19
CA GLY A 33 -19.48 11.43 9.33
C GLY A 33 -18.71 11.08 10.60
N ALA A 34 -17.46 10.64 10.46
CA ALA A 34 -16.53 10.41 11.57
C ALA A 34 -15.77 11.69 12.01
N GLY A 35 -15.99 12.82 11.35
CA GLY A 35 -15.38 14.12 11.66
C GLY A 35 -14.04 14.35 10.97
N VAL A 36 -13.71 13.60 9.91
CA VAL A 36 -12.53 13.82 9.07
C VAL A 36 -12.84 14.88 8.03
N GLU A 37 -12.02 15.91 7.95
CA GLU A 37 -12.10 16.91 6.88
C GLU A 37 -11.38 16.41 5.63
N LEU A 38 -12.03 16.44 4.48
CA LEU A 38 -11.45 16.02 3.21
C LEU A 38 -10.97 17.25 2.42
N GLN A 39 -9.66 17.30 2.16
CA GLN A 39 -9.00 18.31 1.32
C GLN A 39 -8.55 17.62 0.02
N LEU A 40 -9.51 17.35 -0.87
CA LEU A 40 -9.29 16.66 -2.15
C LEU A 40 -8.92 17.67 -3.23
N GLY A 41 -8.20 17.20 -4.27
CA GLY A 41 -7.70 18.06 -5.35
C GLY A 41 -6.56 19.00 -4.90
N HIS A 42 -5.90 18.71 -3.79
CA HIS A 42 -4.81 19.51 -3.24
C HIS A 42 -3.49 18.75 -3.27
N LYS A 43 -2.49 19.36 -3.86
CA LYS A 43 -1.09 18.88 -3.82
C LYS A 43 -0.44 19.39 -2.54
N VAL A 44 0.26 18.51 -1.84
CA VAL A 44 1.20 18.94 -0.80
C VAL A 44 2.42 19.53 -1.50
N ASP A 45 2.70 20.79 -1.26
CA ASP A 45 3.84 21.51 -1.84
C ASP A 45 5.07 21.39 -0.94
N SER A 46 4.89 21.66 0.36
CA SER A 46 5.96 21.55 1.33
C SER A 46 5.46 21.18 2.73
N ILE A 47 6.33 20.57 3.52
CA ILE A 47 6.09 20.19 4.90
C ILE A 47 7.17 20.81 5.76
N ALA A 48 6.77 21.48 6.84
CA ALA A 48 7.66 22.01 7.86
C ALA A 48 7.15 21.61 9.26
N PRO A 49 7.97 21.71 10.30
CA PRO A 49 7.50 21.44 11.66
C PRO A 49 6.23 22.22 12.00
N GLY A 50 5.17 21.51 12.35
CA GLY A 50 3.89 22.10 12.73
C GLY A 50 3.01 22.61 11.58
N ARG A 51 3.40 22.48 10.30
CA ARG A 51 2.61 23.00 9.16
C ARG A 51 2.82 22.24 7.87
N VAL A 52 1.78 22.25 7.05
CA VAL A 52 1.76 21.71 5.68
C VAL A 52 1.26 22.79 4.74
N CYS A 53 1.98 23.04 3.65
CA CYS A 53 1.55 23.92 2.58
C CYS A 53 0.90 23.11 1.47
N LEU A 54 -0.31 23.47 1.09
CA LEU A 54 -1.09 22.85 0.03
C LEU A 54 -1.25 23.80 -1.13
N VAL A 55 -1.30 23.27 -2.35
CA VAL A 55 -1.65 24.00 -3.57
C VAL A 55 -2.80 23.29 -4.25
N GLY A 56 -3.89 24.02 -4.42
CA GLY A 56 -5.09 23.56 -5.13
C GLY A 56 -5.48 24.54 -6.23
N SER A 57 -6.60 24.29 -6.91
CA SER A 57 -7.11 25.14 -7.97
C SER A 57 -7.44 26.58 -7.54
N ALA A 58 -7.76 26.77 -6.25
CA ALA A 58 -8.08 28.09 -5.66
C ALA A 58 -6.84 28.83 -5.10
N GLY A 59 -5.63 28.26 -5.25
CA GLY A 59 -4.39 28.85 -4.75
C GLY A 59 -3.74 28.05 -3.62
N GLY A 60 -2.77 28.68 -2.94
CA GLY A 60 -2.04 28.08 -1.84
C GLY A 60 -2.80 28.21 -0.51
N GLN A 61 -2.78 27.15 0.29
CA GLN A 61 -3.33 27.09 1.65
C GLN A 61 -2.29 26.54 2.59
N GLN A 62 -2.24 27.06 3.81
CA GLN A 62 -1.40 26.53 4.89
C GLN A 62 -2.29 25.89 5.96
N LEU A 63 -1.96 24.66 6.34
CA LEU A 63 -2.56 23.94 7.45
C LEU A 63 -1.57 23.83 8.61
N GLU A 64 -2.01 24.17 9.80
CA GLU A 64 -1.27 23.87 11.03
C GLU A 64 -1.61 22.47 11.50
N ALA A 65 -0.60 21.68 11.84
CA ALA A 65 -0.77 20.31 12.27
C ALA A 65 0.30 19.91 13.29
N ALA A 66 -0.14 19.43 14.45
CA ALA A 66 0.76 18.88 15.48
C ALA A 66 1.37 17.53 15.07
N THR A 67 0.65 16.75 14.27
CA THR A 67 1.08 15.43 13.76
C THR A 67 0.81 15.37 12.26
N ILE A 68 1.81 14.98 11.50
CA ILE A 68 1.73 14.82 10.05
C ILE A 68 2.07 13.38 9.71
N CYS A 69 1.10 12.66 9.12
CA CYS A 69 1.28 11.29 8.64
C CYS A 69 1.33 11.29 7.12
N TRP A 70 2.50 11.06 6.54
CA TRP A 70 2.65 10.89 5.10
C TRP A 70 2.36 9.44 4.72
N THR A 71 1.24 9.22 4.04
CA THR A 71 0.80 7.88 3.61
C THR A 71 0.73 7.74 2.09
N ALA A 72 1.11 8.78 1.35
CA ALA A 72 1.04 8.81 -0.10
C ALA A 72 2.31 8.26 -0.76
N GLY A 73 2.11 7.47 -1.79
CA GLY A 73 3.17 6.92 -2.64
C GLY A 73 3.88 5.72 -2.03
N VAL A 74 4.08 4.71 -2.86
CA VAL A 74 4.89 3.53 -2.55
C VAL A 74 5.99 3.44 -3.58
N ARG A 75 7.23 3.25 -3.14
CA ARG A 75 8.37 2.96 -3.98
C ARG A 75 8.80 1.51 -3.80
N ALA A 76 9.29 0.90 -4.87
CA ALA A 76 9.90 -0.42 -4.79
C ALA A 76 11.13 -0.41 -3.87
N SER A 77 11.48 -1.58 -3.35
CA SER A 77 12.70 -1.77 -2.57
C SER A 77 13.94 -1.29 -3.33
N ARG A 78 14.93 -0.77 -2.60
CA ARG A 78 16.27 -0.42 -3.16
C ARG A 78 16.93 -1.56 -3.94
N LEU A 79 16.53 -2.79 -3.67
CA LEU A 79 16.98 -3.96 -4.43
C LEU A 79 16.66 -3.83 -5.92
N GLY A 80 15.54 -3.18 -6.30
CA GLY A 80 15.21 -2.90 -7.71
C GLY A 80 16.27 -2.04 -8.38
N GLY A 81 16.70 -0.95 -7.75
CA GLY A 81 17.79 -0.11 -8.25
C GLY A 81 19.12 -0.84 -8.36
N LEU A 82 19.51 -1.59 -7.33
CA LEU A 82 20.73 -2.40 -7.32
C LEU A 82 20.74 -3.46 -8.42
N LEU A 83 19.62 -4.13 -8.65
CA LEU A 83 19.50 -5.10 -9.74
C LEU A 83 19.55 -4.41 -11.12
N SER A 84 18.87 -3.26 -11.25
CA SER A 84 18.93 -2.46 -12.48
C SER A 84 20.36 -2.05 -12.82
N GLU A 85 21.13 -1.54 -11.86
CA GLU A 85 22.55 -1.18 -12.05
C GLU A 85 23.42 -2.36 -12.46
N ARG A 86 23.15 -3.55 -11.90
CA ARG A 86 23.95 -4.77 -12.17
C ARG A 86 23.57 -5.49 -13.47
N THR A 87 22.32 -5.44 -13.87
CA THR A 87 21.77 -6.22 -14.98
C THR A 87 21.44 -5.37 -16.20
N GLY A 88 21.39 -4.04 -16.06
CA GLY A 88 20.87 -3.15 -17.09
C GLY A 88 19.34 -3.22 -17.27
N CYS A 89 18.63 -3.93 -16.38
CA CYS A 89 17.18 -4.05 -16.45
C CYS A 89 16.53 -2.69 -16.23
N ALA A 90 15.57 -2.33 -17.08
CA ALA A 90 14.82 -1.09 -16.92
C ALA A 90 13.97 -1.11 -15.65
N VAL A 91 13.79 0.06 -15.04
CA VAL A 91 12.86 0.28 -13.93
C VAL A 91 11.80 1.31 -14.32
N ASP A 92 10.61 1.18 -13.76
CA ASP A 92 9.56 2.17 -13.92
C ASP A 92 9.76 3.37 -12.97
N ARG A 93 8.84 4.34 -13.01
CA ARG A 93 8.89 5.55 -12.15
C ARG A 93 8.83 5.23 -10.66
N GLY A 94 8.27 4.07 -10.28
CA GLY A 94 8.20 3.58 -8.90
C GLY A 94 9.43 2.79 -8.46
N GLY A 95 10.42 2.60 -9.35
CA GLY A 95 11.61 1.79 -9.09
C GLY A 95 11.38 0.29 -9.23
N ARG A 96 10.27 -0.14 -9.83
CA ARG A 96 9.95 -1.55 -10.08
C ARG A 96 10.63 -2.03 -11.34
N LEU A 97 11.24 -3.23 -11.29
CA LEU A 97 11.91 -3.87 -12.42
C LEU A 97 10.92 -4.25 -13.52
N VAL A 98 11.20 -3.88 -14.76
CA VAL A 98 10.42 -4.29 -15.92
C VAL A 98 10.82 -5.73 -16.29
N VAL A 99 9.93 -6.66 -16.01
CA VAL A 99 10.21 -8.11 -16.15
C VAL A 99 9.63 -8.71 -17.42
N SER A 100 10.17 -9.86 -17.80
CA SER A 100 9.69 -10.71 -18.90
C SER A 100 8.36 -11.39 -18.53
N PRO A 101 7.66 -12.06 -19.52
CA PRO A 101 6.40 -12.76 -19.26
C PRO A 101 6.44 -13.85 -18.20
N ASP A 102 7.62 -14.40 -17.93
CA ASP A 102 7.90 -15.41 -16.90
C ASP A 102 8.43 -14.81 -15.59
N PHE A 103 8.32 -13.49 -15.42
CA PHE A 103 8.85 -12.72 -14.30
C PHE A 103 10.38 -12.68 -14.20
N SER A 104 11.11 -13.20 -15.18
CA SER A 104 12.56 -13.09 -15.21
C SER A 104 13.02 -11.67 -15.53
N ILE A 105 14.22 -11.34 -15.10
CA ILE A 105 14.91 -10.13 -15.55
C ILE A 105 15.41 -10.37 -16.98
N PRO A 106 15.16 -9.47 -17.93
CA PRO A 106 15.66 -9.60 -19.31
C PRO A 106 17.17 -9.92 -19.34
N ASN A 107 17.55 -10.94 -20.10
CA ASN A 107 18.90 -11.51 -20.20
C ASN A 107 19.43 -12.24 -18.95
N TYR A 108 18.62 -12.37 -17.89
CA TYR A 108 18.96 -13.08 -16.65
C TYR A 108 17.81 -14.02 -16.26
N PRO A 109 17.65 -15.17 -16.94
CA PRO A 109 16.51 -16.07 -16.74
C PRO A 109 16.47 -16.71 -15.35
N ASP A 110 17.61 -16.75 -14.65
CA ASP A 110 17.71 -17.32 -13.31
C ASP A 110 17.28 -16.32 -12.21
N ILE A 111 17.08 -15.04 -12.54
CA ILE A 111 16.66 -14.02 -11.59
C ILE A 111 15.22 -13.63 -11.89
N ARG A 112 14.33 -13.84 -10.93
CA ARG A 112 12.91 -13.50 -11.06
C ARG A 112 12.49 -12.47 -10.02
N ALA A 113 11.64 -11.52 -10.42
CA ALA A 113 11.08 -10.50 -9.55
C ALA A 113 9.56 -10.54 -9.60
N VAL A 114 8.92 -10.57 -8.43
CA VAL A 114 7.47 -10.61 -8.27
C VAL A 114 6.98 -9.59 -7.23
N GLY A 115 5.68 -9.35 -7.18
CA GLY A 115 5.05 -8.43 -6.23
C GLY A 115 5.48 -6.97 -6.46
N ASP A 116 5.65 -6.23 -5.38
CA ASP A 116 5.92 -4.78 -5.43
C ASP A 116 7.31 -4.42 -6.01
N LEU A 117 8.16 -5.40 -6.23
CA LEU A 117 9.46 -5.21 -6.87
C LEU A 117 9.38 -5.25 -8.40
N CYS A 118 8.32 -5.80 -8.98
CA CYS A 118 8.18 -5.96 -10.42
C CYS A 118 7.14 -5.04 -11.05
N SER A 119 7.42 -4.61 -12.27
CA SER A 119 6.51 -3.97 -13.20
C SER A 119 6.17 -4.97 -14.29
N TYR A 120 5.05 -5.68 -14.14
CA TYR A 120 4.59 -6.71 -15.05
C TYR A 120 3.43 -6.18 -15.89
N SER A 121 3.60 -6.05 -17.20
CA SER A 121 2.59 -5.53 -18.13
C SER A 121 2.15 -6.55 -19.19
N HIS A 122 2.54 -7.83 -19.05
CA HIS A 122 2.16 -8.91 -19.97
C HIS A 122 0.76 -9.48 -19.64
N THR A 123 -0.16 -8.61 -19.27
CA THR A 123 -1.57 -8.91 -19.03
C THR A 123 -2.36 -8.91 -20.33
N THR A 124 -3.53 -9.53 -20.37
CA THR A 124 -4.38 -9.59 -21.58
C THR A 124 -4.86 -8.21 -22.05
N ASP A 125 -4.94 -7.25 -21.15
CA ASP A 125 -5.33 -5.86 -21.45
C ASP A 125 -4.14 -4.89 -21.55
N GLY A 126 -2.90 -5.41 -21.45
CA GLY A 126 -1.66 -4.62 -21.52
C GLY A 126 -1.42 -3.69 -20.33
N LYS A 127 -2.27 -3.76 -19.30
CA LYS A 127 -2.07 -2.93 -18.10
C LYS A 127 -1.07 -3.58 -17.17
N THR A 128 -0.33 -2.73 -16.48
CA THR A 128 0.57 -3.19 -15.41
C THR A 128 -0.22 -3.73 -14.22
N LEU A 129 0.23 -4.84 -13.66
CA LEU A 129 -0.36 -5.40 -12.44
C LEU A 129 -0.36 -4.35 -11.31
N PRO A 130 -1.46 -4.23 -10.57
CA PRO A 130 -1.50 -3.34 -9.42
C PRO A 130 -0.56 -3.85 -8.31
N GLY A 131 0.05 -2.91 -7.57
CA GLY A 131 0.90 -3.19 -6.40
C GLY A 131 0.03 -3.56 -5.19
N THR A 132 -0.59 -4.72 -5.24
CA THR A 132 -1.46 -5.26 -4.18
C THR A 132 -1.12 -6.73 -3.89
N ALA A 133 -1.59 -7.23 -2.74
CA ALA A 133 -1.30 -8.61 -2.32
C ALA A 133 -1.83 -9.68 -3.29
N GLY A 134 -2.97 -9.45 -3.93
CA GLY A 134 -3.59 -10.44 -4.84
C GLY A 134 -2.68 -10.85 -6.00
N PRO A 135 -2.23 -9.92 -6.85
CA PRO A 135 -1.25 -10.22 -7.90
C PRO A 135 0.07 -10.79 -7.37
N ALA A 136 0.58 -10.25 -6.24
CA ALA A 136 1.84 -10.70 -5.67
C ALA A 136 1.81 -12.18 -5.27
N VAL A 137 0.76 -12.62 -4.58
CA VAL A 137 0.57 -14.02 -4.17
C VAL A 137 0.40 -14.93 -5.37
N GLN A 138 -0.42 -14.52 -6.36
CA GLN A 138 -0.63 -15.32 -7.58
C GLN A 138 0.64 -15.46 -8.40
N ALA A 139 1.39 -14.37 -8.58
CA ALA A 139 2.66 -14.37 -9.30
C ALA A 139 3.70 -15.23 -8.58
N GLY A 140 3.86 -15.09 -7.26
CA GLY A 140 4.78 -15.91 -6.47
C GLY A 140 4.47 -17.40 -6.57
N GLY A 141 3.20 -17.78 -6.46
CA GLY A 141 2.76 -19.18 -6.61
C GLY A 141 2.95 -19.72 -8.03
N TRP A 142 2.78 -18.87 -9.04
CA TRP A 142 3.03 -19.27 -10.43
C TRP A 142 4.52 -19.46 -10.70
N VAL A 143 5.36 -18.50 -10.26
CA VAL A 143 6.82 -18.58 -10.44
C VAL A 143 7.41 -19.80 -9.74
N ALA A 144 6.94 -20.14 -8.54
CA ALA A 144 7.37 -21.34 -7.85
C ALA A 144 7.08 -22.62 -8.67
N ARG A 145 5.88 -22.73 -9.26
CA ARG A 145 5.53 -23.87 -10.12
C ARG A 145 6.34 -23.90 -11.42
N ASP A 146 6.59 -22.74 -12.01
CA ASP A 146 7.40 -22.64 -13.23
C ASP A 146 8.84 -23.07 -13.01
N ILE A 147 9.44 -22.68 -11.88
CA ILE A 147 10.77 -23.13 -11.48
C ILE A 147 10.81 -24.66 -11.29
N LEU A 148 9.82 -25.21 -10.56
CA LEU A 148 9.74 -26.65 -10.33
C LEU A 148 9.55 -27.44 -11.63
N ALA A 149 8.67 -26.98 -12.53
CA ALA A 149 8.48 -27.58 -13.84
C ALA A 149 9.76 -27.55 -14.67
N GLY A 150 10.48 -26.43 -14.67
CA GLY A 150 11.77 -26.32 -15.35
C GLY A 150 12.83 -27.30 -14.83
N LEU A 151 12.84 -27.62 -13.54
CA LEU A 151 13.73 -28.63 -12.95
C LEU A 151 13.41 -30.06 -13.42
N THR A 152 12.17 -30.34 -13.79
CA THR A 152 11.71 -31.64 -14.32
C THR A 152 11.65 -31.69 -15.85
N GLY A 153 12.00 -30.59 -16.53
CA GLY A 153 11.93 -30.49 -18.00
C GLY A 153 10.49 -30.29 -18.51
N GLU A 154 9.58 -29.92 -17.63
CA GLU A 154 8.19 -29.61 -17.97
C GLU A 154 8.00 -28.11 -18.23
N THR A 155 6.89 -27.76 -18.88
CA THR A 155 6.46 -26.38 -19.10
C THR A 155 5.04 -26.19 -18.57
N ILE A 156 4.78 -25.02 -18.00
CA ILE A 156 3.45 -24.67 -17.53
C ILE A 156 2.80 -23.58 -18.39
N ALA A 157 1.48 -23.44 -18.30
CA ALA A 157 0.75 -22.39 -19.01
C ALA A 157 1.23 -21.00 -18.56
N PRO A 158 1.24 -20.01 -19.47
CA PRO A 158 1.61 -18.65 -19.14
C PRO A 158 0.80 -18.08 -17.97
N PHE A 159 1.42 -17.20 -17.20
CA PHE A 159 0.77 -16.53 -16.09
C PHE A 159 -0.47 -15.75 -16.56
N ARG A 160 -1.56 -15.91 -15.85
CA ARG A 160 -2.78 -15.12 -16.03
C ARG A 160 -3.27 -14.66 -14.67
N TRP A 161 -3.25 -13.35 -14.46
CA TRP A 161 -3.81 -12.76 -13.26
C TRP A 161 -5.33 -12.86 -13.25
N GLN A 162 -5.87 -13.30 -12.13
CA GLN A 162 -7.30 -13.32 -11.86
C GLN A 162 -7.63 -12.21 -10.85
N ASP A 163 -8.35 -11.20 -11.31
CA ASP A 163 -8.85 -10.17 -10.42
C ASP A 163 -9.95 -10.73 -9.52
N LEU A 164 -9.68 -10.82 -8.24
CA LEU A 164 -10.62 -11.28 -7.21
C LEU A 164 -11.42 -10.14 -6.60
N GLY A 165 -11.22 -8.92 -7.08
CA GLY A 165 -11.82 -7.70 -6.54
C GLY A 165 -10.88 -6.89 -5.66
N THR A 166 -11.38 -5.75 -5.22
CA THR A 166 -10.64 -4.81 -4.36
C THR A 166 -11.46 -4.41 -3.15
N MET A 167 -10.80 -4.16 -2.03
CA MET A 167 -11.47 -3.79 -0.79
C MET A 167 -10.61 -2.86 0.05
N ALA A 168 -11.25 -1.98 0.82
CA ALA A 168 -10.58 -1.05 1.72
C ALA A 168 -11.37 -0.89 3.03
N VAL A 169 -10.69 -1.00 4.17
CA VAL A 169 -11.24 -0.63 5.48
C VAL A 169 -11.14 0.88 5.64
N ILE A 170 -12.26 1.51 5.96
CA ILE A 170 -12.34 2.95 6.15
C ILE A 170 -12.36 3.30 7.64
N GLY A 171 -12.93 2.42 8.46
CA GLY A 171 -13.03 2.63 9.90
C GLY A 171 -13.47 1.39 10.65
N PRO A 172 -13.66 1.47 11.97
CA PRO A 172 -14.19 0.37 12.74
C PRO A 172 -15.55 -0.08 12.19
N TRP A 173 -15.66 -1.35 11.82
CA TRP A 173 -16.88 -1.98 11.28
C TRP A 173 -17.36 -1.43 9.93
N TYR A 174 -16.52 -0.65 9.25
CA TYR A 174 -16.85 -0.08 7.97
C TYR A 174 -15.74 -0.35 6.95
N ALA A 175 -16.09 -1.05 5.89
CA ALA A 175 -15.25 -1.22 4.72
C ALA A 175 -16.08 -1.04 3.45
N VAL A 176 -15.38 -0.83 2.34
CA VAL A 176 -15.93 -0.86 1.01
C VAL A 176 -15.26 -1.98 0.23
N ALA A 177 -16.01 -2.69 -0.60
CA ALA A 177 -15.49 -3.78 -1.40
C ALA A 177 -16.18 -3.84 -2.75
N ASP A 178 -15.41 -4.13 -3.79
CA ASP A 178 -15.86 -4.39 -5.15
C ASP A 178 -15.42 -5.80 -5.56
N PHE A 179 -16.37 -6.65 -5.80
CA PHE A 179 -16.16 -8.00 -6.33
C PHE A 179 -16.81 -8.10 -7.71
N ARG A 180 -16.04 -7.76 -8.75
CA ARG A 180 -16.50 -7.84 -10.14
C ARG A 180 -17.85 -7.12 -10.38
N GLY A 181 -17.98 -5.91 -9.81
CA GLY A 181 -19.18 -5.07 -9.94
C GLY A 181 -20.23 -5.28 -8.84
N VAL A 182 -20.04 -6.25 -7.93
CA VAL A 182 -20.86 -6.35 -6.71
C VAL A 182 -20.25 -5.47 -5.64
N HIS A 183 -20.93 -4.40 -5.29
CA HIS A 183 -20.49 -3.39 -4.34
C HIS A 183 -21.03 -3.67 -2.94
N LEU A 184 -20.15 -3.79 -1.97
CA LEU A 184 -20.48 -3.93 -0.56
C LEU A 184 -19.93 -2.76 0.24
N THR A 185 -20.70 -2.27 1.20
CA THR A 185 -20.29 -1.17 2.09
C THR A 185 -20.67 -1.46 3.53
N GLY A 186 -20.10 -0.71 4.47
CA GLY A 186 -20.44 -0.82 5.89
C GLY A 186 -19.99 -2.14 6.51
N LEU A 187 -20.83 -2.67 7.40
CA LEU A 187 -20.55 -3.91 8.12
C LEU A 187 -20.43 -5.12 7.18
N ALA A 188 -21.24 -5.20 6.13
CA ALA A 188 -21.15 -6.29 5.16
C ALA A 188 -19.78 -6.28 4.44
N GLY A 189 -19.35 -5.12 3.97
CA GLY A 189 -18.01 -4.93 3.41
C GLY A 189 -16.91 -5.28 4.42
N TRP A 190 -17.07 -4.91 5.68
CA TRP A 190 -16.10 -5.20 6.74
C TRP A 190 -15.99 -6.71 7.04
N VAL A 191 -17.12 -7.42 7.12
CA VAL A 191 -17.12 -8.87 7.36
C VAL A 191 -16.42 -9.59 6.21
N VAL A 192 -16.74 -9.24 4.97
CA VAL A 192 -16.09 -9.84 3.79
C VAL A 192 -14.60 -9.52 3.77
N TRP A 193 -14.21 -8.28 4.09
CA TRP A 193 -12.81 -7.89 4.22
C TRP A 193 -12.10 -8.74 5.29
N ALA A 194 -12.71 -8.91 6.46
CA ALA A 194 -12.13 -9.67 7.57
C ALA A 194 -11.93 -11.15 7.18
N LEU A 195 -12.93 -11.76 6.57
CA LEU A 195 -12.87 -13.15 6.13
C LEU A 195 -11.83 -13.37 5.03
N ALA A 196 -11.75 -12.45 4.05
CA ALA A 196 -10.76 -12.51 2.99
C ALA A 196 -9.34 -12.42 3.58
N HIS A 197 -9.08 -11.44 4.46
CA HIS A 197 -7.77 -11.30 5.08
C HIS A 197 -7.39 -12.50 5.95
N LEU A 198 -8.34 -13.07 6.69
CA LEU A 198 -8.10 -14.27 7.46
C LEU A 198 -7.76 -15.47 6.56
N ALA A 199 -8.43 -15.59 5.40
CA ALA A 199 -8.18 -16.67 4.44
C ALA A 199 -6.78 -16.55 3.77
N PHE A 200 -6.30 -15.32 3.54
CA PHE A 200 -4.98 -15.09 2.93
C PHE A 200 -3.79 -15.31 3.87
N ILE A 201 -4.01 -15.47 5.17
CA ILE A 201 -2.93 -15.83 6.09
C ILE A 201 -2.49 -17.27 5.81
N PRO A 202 -1.20 -17.51 5.52
CA PRO A 202 -0.74 -18.80 5.01
C PRO A 202 -0.79 -19.94 6.02
N ASP A 203 -0.78 -19.65 7.31
CA ASP A 203 -0.71 -20.64 8.36
C ASP A 203 -1.97 -20.70 9.23
N THR A 204 -2.47 -21.92 9.50
CA THR A 204 -3.69 -22.14 10.30
C THR A 204 -3.53 -21.65 11.74
N GLU A 205 -2.36 -21.84 12.34
CA GLU A 205 -2.07 -21.35 13.69
C GLU A 205 -2.20 -19.82 13.74
N ASN A 206 -1.61 -19.12 12.79
CA ASN A 206 -1.68 -17.66 12.68
C ASN A 206 -3.12 -17.18 12.42
N ARG A 207 -3.92 -17.93 11.65
CA ARG A 207 -5.35 -17.62 11.44
C ARG A 207 -6.12 -17.68 12.76
N ILE A 208 -5.92 -18.75 13.53
CA ILE A 208 -6.59 -18.93 14.82
C ILE A 208 -6.15 -17.84 15.80
N ALA A 209 -4.86 -17.56 15.88
CA ALA A 209 -4.32 -16.52 16.76
C ALA A 209 -4.90 -15.13 16.41
N LEU A 210 -4.95 -14.76 15.12
CA LEU A 210 -5.52 -13.48 14.70
C LEU A 210 -7.02 -13.42 14.96
N PHE A 211 -7.76 -14.48 14.63
CA PHE A 211 -9.20 -14.55 14.89
C PHE A 211 -9.51 -14.40 16.38
N SER A 212 -8.80 -15.15 17.23
CA SER A 212 -8.95 -15.07 18.68
C SER A 212 -8.65 -13.66 19.22
N LYS A 213 -7.61 -13.01 18.70
CA LYS A 213 -7.27 -11.63 19.03
C LYS A 213 -8.35 -10.64 18.61
N TRP A 214 -8.92 -10.80 17.42
CA TRP A 214 -10.04 -9.97 16.99
C TRP A 214 -11.28 -10.17 17.86
N MET A 215 -11.63 -11.43 18.18
CA MET A 215 -12.75 -11.73 19.06
C MET A 215 -12.57 -11.12 20.45
N TRP A 216 -11.35 -11.19 20.99
CA TRP A 216 -11.02 -10.55 22.26
C TRP A 216 -11.17 -9.03 22.21
N GLN A 217 -10.66 -8.39 21.16
CA GLN A 217 -10.79 -6.94 20.96
C GLN A 217 -12.25 -6.50 20.83
N ILE A 218 -13.05 -7.27 20.13
CA ILE A 218 -14.49 -7.03 19.97
C ILE A 218 -15.20 -7.13 21.33
N ALA A 219 -14.94 -8.21 22.07
CA ALA A 219 -15.59 -8.47 23.35
C ALA A 219 -15.19 -7.46 24.44
N THR A 220 -13.92 -7.08 24.50
CA THR A 220 -13.40 -6.20 25.56
C THR A 220 -13.39 -4.72 25.19
N ARG A 221 -13.59 -4.40 23.89
CA ARG A 221 -13.42 -3.04 23.32
C ARG A 221 -12.05 -2.43 23.61
N GLN A 222 -11.07 -3.25 23.98
CA GLN A 222 -9.71 -2.80 24.23
C GLN A 222 -8.96 -2.66 22.91
N ARG A 223 -8.37 -1.49 22.71
CA ARG A 223 -7.40 -1.32 21.62
C ARG A 223 -6.08 -1.94 22.07
N THR A 224 -5.61 -2.97 21.38
CA THR A 224 -4.25 -3.47 21.62
C THR A 224 -3.28 -2.40 21.15
N ALA A 225 -2.43 -1.93 22.07
CA ALA A 225 -1.32 -1.09 21.71
C ALA A 225 -0.39 -1.89 20.78
N LEU A 226 -0.09 -1.33 19.60
CA LEU A 226 0.97 -1.84 18.76
C LEU A 226 2.29 -1.44 19.42
N LEU A 227 3.01 -2.42 19.94
CA LEU A 227 4.37 -2.21 20.40
C LEU A 227 5.26 -2.15 19.15
N ILE A 228 5.75 -0.96 18.83
CA ILE A 228 6.77 -0.78 17.80
C ILE A 228 8.11 -1.10 18.48
N THR A 229 8.68 -2.27 18.15
CA THR A 229 10.00 -2.67 18.64
C THR A 229 11.04 -2.50 17.56
N GLY A 230 12.15 -1.88 17.88
CA GLY A 230 13.29 -1.66 16.99
C GLY A 230 13.71 -0.19 16.91
N ARG A 231 14.81 0.07 16.24
CA ARG A 231 15.27 1.44 16.03
C ARG A 231 14.42 2.12 14.96
N PRO A 232 14.13 3.42 15.08
CA PRO A 232 13.34 4.16 14.08
C PRO A 232 13.86 4.02 12.65
N ASP A 233 15.17 3.93 12.47
CA ASP A 233 15.86 3.72 11.21
C ASP A 233 15.68 2.32 10.60
N GLN A 234 15.35 1.32 11.42
CA GLN A 234 15.13 -0.06 10.98
C GLN A 234 13.66 -0.35 10.60
N HIS A 235 12.71 0.39 11.18
CA HIS A 235 11.28 0.10 10.99
C HIS A 235 10.66 0.74 9.76
N LEU A 236 11.23 1.83 9.28
CA LEU A 236 10.56 2.60 8.24
C LEU A 236 10.85 2.10 6.82
N GLY A 237 11.87 1.24 6.60
CA GLY A 237 12.31 0.91 5.23
C GLY A 237 12.56 2.17 4.37
N VAL A 238 12.36 3.33 4.99
CA VAL A 238 12.59 4.64 4.42
C VAL A 238 14.04 4.98 4.72
N ASP A 239 14.83 5.02 3.67
CA ASP A 239 16.16 5.57 3.76
C ASP A 239 16.06 7.06 4.07
N VAL A 240 16.20 7.39 5.34
CA VAL A 240 16.31 8.80 5.78
C VAL A 240 17.43 9.52 5.04
N GLY A 241 18.42 8.76 4.51
CA GLY A 241 19.48 9.29 3.65
C GLY A 241 19.00 9.80 2.30
N LEU A 242 17.96 9.20 1.70
CA LEU A 242 17.36 9.70 0.45
C LEU A 242 16.60 11.01 0.68
N PHE A 243 15.87 11.11 1.80
CA PHE A 243 15.24 12.37 2.20
C PHE A 243 16.30 13.45 2.51
N ARG A 244 17.44 13.05 3.08
CA ARG A 244 18.57 13.95 3.38
C ARG A 244 19.29 14.42 2.13
N ALA A 245 19.38 13.60 1.08
CA ALA A 245 20.03 13.94 -0.18
C ALA A 245 19.17 14.84 -1.07
N GLU A 246 17.84 14.65 -1.05
CA GLU A 246 16.92 15.46 -1.87
C GLU A 246 16.50 16.76 -1.17
N ARG A 247 16.50 16.83 0.15
CA ARG A 247 16.10 17.99 0.95
C ARG A 247 16.87 18.07 2.27
N PRO A 248 18.17 18.42 2.26
CA PRO A 248 19.00 18.52 3.46
C PRO A 248 18.48 19.52 4.50
N ASP A 249 17.73 20.52 4.04
CA ASP A 249 17.12 21.60 4.84
C ASP A 249 16.00 21.15 5.78
N LEU A 250 15.42 19.96 5.59
CA LEU A 250 14.30 19.47 6.40
C LEU A 250 14.71 18.72 7.68
N LEU A 251 16.00 18.44 7.87
CA LEU A 251 16.51 17.60 8.96
C LEU A 251 17.51 18.31 9.89
N GLU A 252 17.81 19.59 9.67
CA GLU A 252 18.64 20.38 10.57
C GLU A 252 17.81 21.04 11.68
N GLY A 253 17.23 20.20 12.55
CA GLY A 253 16.81 20.62 13.88
C GLY A 253 17.77 20.01 14.92
N PRO A 254 18.09 20.68 16.03
CA PRO A 254 19.00 20.13 17.03
C PRO A 254 18.41 18.85 17.61
N VAL A 255 19.11 17.73 17.41
CA VAL A 255 18.86 16.48 18.14
C VAL A 255 19.39 16.73 19.56
N GLU A 256 18.52 17.11 20.49
CA GLU A 256 18.84 17.05 21.90
C GLU A 256 18.98 15.59 22.29
N THR A 257 20.20 15.15 22.52
CA THR A 257 20.49 13.87 23.17
C THR A 257 20.13 14.00 24.65
N PRO A 258 19.22 13.17 25.18
CA PRO A 258 19.01 13.12 26.62
C PRO A 258 20.26 12.55 27.28
N THR A 259 20.78 13.29 28.24
CA THR A 259 21.82 12.88 29.19
C THR A 259 21.31 11.80 30.12
#